data_39c57f3b11ce1df8d5b33b4687762893
#
_entry.id   39c57f3b11ce1df8d5b33b4687762893
#
_cell.length_a   1.000
_cell.length_b   1.000
_cell.length_c   1.000
_cell.angle_alpha   90.00
_cell.angle_beta   90.00
_cell.angle_gamma   90.00
#
_symmetry.space_group_name_H-M   'P 1'
#
loop_
_entity.id
_entity.type
_entity.pdbx_description
1 polymer ?
#
loop_
_entity_poly.entity_id
_entity_poly.type
_entity_poly.pdbx_seq_one_letter_code
_entity_poly.pdbx_strand_id
1 'polypeptide(L)'
;MSRLFSRFQISKEIRFDCDNDALLLFIEQKGSGACHTGERSCFFNKISDFSINEVEKKEVPLSDECSELFNLLNDRAISPKDESYTNYLLTKGSNTILKKIGEESAEFIMACMKNDKSEIANEAADIIYHLQVALLHKDVNWRNVLEILAKRRK
;
A
#
# COMPACT_ATOMS: atom_id res chain seq x y z
N MET A 1 -10.70 19.66 -23.54
CA MET A 1 -10.31 20.80 -22.67
C MET A 1 -10.20 20.29 -21.23
N SER A 2 -9.00 19.93 -20.80
CA SER A 2 -8.73 19.46 -19.43
C SER A 2 -8.69 20.67 -18.51
N ARG A 3 -9.65 20.76 -17.59
CA ARG A 3 -9.59 21.74 -16.49
C ARG A 3 -8.49 21.30 -15.54
N LEU A 4 -7.32 21.92 -15.62
CA LEU A 4 -6.35 21.93 -14.55
C LEU A 4 -7.01 22.60 -13.34
N PHE A 5 -7.42 21.82 -12.36
CA PHE A 5 -7.79 22.36 -11.05
C PHE A 5 -6.49 22.74 -10.33
N SER A 6 -6.08 23.99 -10.48
CA SER A 6 -4.96 24.53 -9.72
C SER A 6 -5.40 24.69 -8.27
N ARG A 7 -4.85 23.84 -7.38
CA ARG A 7 -5.02 23.94 -5.93
C ARG A 7 -3.89 24.81 -5.41
N PHE A 8 -4.20 25.97 -4.86
CA PHE A 8 -3.21 26.87 -4.26
C PHE A 8 -3.45 27.01 -2.78
N GLN A 9 -2.37 27.01 -2.03
CA GLN A 9 -2.36 27.29 -0.60
C GLN A 9 -1.51 28.55 -0.38
N ILE A 10 -2.08 29.55 0.27
CA ILE A 10 -1.39 30.78 0.62
C ILE A 10 -1.07 30.70 2.10
N SER A 11 0.20 30.65 2.46
CA SER A 11 0.63 30.69 3.86
C SER A 11 0.32 32.07 4.42
N LYS A 12 -0.39 32.11 5.54
CA LYS A 12 -0.71 33.33 6.30
C LYS A 12 0.21 33.51 7.50
N GLU A 13 0.56 32.42 8.16
CA GLU A 13 1.39 32.42 9.35
C GLU A 13 2.11 31.08 9.46
N ILE A 14 3.32 31.09 9.99
CA ILE A 14 4.11 29.91 10.30
C ILE A 14 4.56 30.06 11.76
N ARG A 15 4.37 29.01 12.55
CA ARG A 15 4.81 28.96 13.96
C ARG A 15 5.68 27.74 14.18
N PHE A 16 6.62 27.86 15.10
CA PHE A 16 7.35 26.74 15.69
C PHE A 16 6.62 26.31 16.96
N ASP A 17 6.77 25.06 17.33
CA ASP A 17 6.38 24.57 18.64
C ASP A 17 7.43 24.93 19.72
N CYS A 18 7.25 24.43 20.96
CA CYS A 18 8.04 24.85 22.11
C CYS A 18 9.50 24.36 22.09
N ASP A 19 9.83 23.30 21.37
CA ASP A 19 11.17 22.70 21.22
C ASP A 19 11.75 22.86 19.80
N ASN A 20 11.03 23.53 18.91
CA ASN A 20 11.42 23.89 17.54
C ASN A 20 11.62 22.69 16.60
N ASP A 21 10.98 21.56 16.87
CA ASP A 21 11.04 20.37 16.04
C ASP A 21 9.83 20.19 15.13
N ALA A 22 8.73 20.98 15.30
CA ALA A 22 7.56 20.98 14.45
C ALA A 22 7.18 22.38 13.93
N LEU A 23 6.54 22.41 12.75
CA LEU A 23 6.04 23.63 12.11
C LEU A 23 4.53 23.57 11.96
N LEU A 24 3.84 24.61 12.44
CA LEU A 24 2.42 24.83 12.22
C LEU A 24 2.23 25.92 11.16
N LEU A 25 1.59 25.56 10.05
CA LEU A 25 1.27 26.49 8.96
C LEU A 25 -0.21 26.84 8.98
N PHE A 26 -0.51 28.13 9.09
CA PHE A 26 -1.86 28.65 8.84
C PHE A 26 -1.96 29.03 7.37
N ILE A 27 -2.87 28.37 6.64
CA ILE A 27 -3.00 28.56 5.20
C ILE A 27 -4.40 29.02 4.81
N GLU A 28 -4.47 29.80 3.74
CA GLU A 28 -5.70 30.05 3.01
C GLU A 28 -5.75 29.14 1.81
N GLN A 29 -6.72 28.19 1.82
CA GLN A 29 -6.94 27.28 0.71
C GLN A 29 -7.76 27.96 -0.38
N LYS A 30 -7.24 28.02 -1.60
CA LYS A 30 -7.96 28.42 -2.83
C LYS A 30 -8.32 27.21 -3.66
N GLY A 31 -9.48 27.24 -4.30
CA GLY A 31 -9.98 26.11 -5.12
C GLY A 31 -10.78 25.08 -4.32
N SER A 32 -10.86 23.86 -4.84
CA SER A 32 -11.78 22.81 -4.37
C SER A 32 -11.42 22.11 -3.05
N GLY A 33 -10.43 22.60 -2.32
CA GLY A 33 -9.99 21.99 -1.06
C GLY A 33 -8.69 21.20 -1.16
N ALA A 34 -8.11 20.87 -0.02
CA ALA A 34 -6.82 20.17 0.08
C ALA A 34 -6.96 18.65 0.20
N CYS A 35 -8.15 18.17 0.56
CA CYS A 35 -8.39 16.75 0.77
C CYS A 35 -8.43 15.97 -0.55
N HIS A 36 -7.83 14.79 -0.57
CA HIS A 36 -7.83 13.88 -1.74
C HIS A 36 -9.21 13.28 -2.03
N THR A 37 -10.12 13.26 -1.03
CA THR A 37 -11.51 12.80 -1.18
C THR A 37 -12.46 13.89 -1.71
N GLY A 38 -11.95 15.11 -1.95
CA GLY A 38 -12.75 16.25 -2.43
C GLY A 38 -13.30 17.15 -1.33
N GLU A 39 -13.10 16.82 -0.06
CA GLU A 39 -13.47 17.64 1.08
C GLU A 39 -12.55 18.87 1.21
N ARG A 40 -13.03 19.90 1.93
CA ARG A 40 -12.25 21.13 2.13
C ARG A 40 -10.94 20.88 2.90
N SER A 41 -10.92 19.92 3.82
CA SER A 41 -9.80 19.52 4.67
C SER A 41 -9.88 18.03 4.95
N CYS A 42 -8.75 17.36 5.16
CA CYS A 42 -8.72 15.97 5.65
C CYS A 42 -9.19 15.85 7.11
N PHE A 43 -9.27 16.97 7.85
CA PHE A 43 -9.72 17.01 9.24
C PHE A 43 -11.22 17.37 9.35
N PHE A 44 -12.08 16.78 8.54
CA PHE A 44 -13.52 17.04 8.54
C PHE A 44 -14.29 16.19 9.54
N ASN A 45 -13.70 15.09 10.01
CA ASN A 45 -14.31 14.23 11.03
C ASN A 45 -14.03 14.80 12.44
N LYS A 46 -15.09 14.98 13.23
CA LYS A 46 -14.96 15.41 14.63
C LYS A 46 -14.82 14.18 15.53
N ILE A 47 -13.98 14.28 16.55
CA ILE A 47 -13.83 13.19 17.55
C ILE A 47 -15.16 12.93 18.27
N SER A 48 -16.00 13.96 18.46
CA SER A 48 -17.35 13.81 19.04
C SER A 48 -18.30 12.93 18.22
N ASP A 49 -18.05 12.81 16.91
CA ASP A 49 -18.89 12.06 15.99
C ASP A 49 -18.41 10.59 15.89
N PHE A 50 -17.27 10.29 16.51
CA PHE A 50 -16.81 8.92 16.73
C PHE A 50 -17.49 8.37 17.99
N SER A 51 -18.68 7.80 17.84
CA SER A 51 -19.11 6.78 18.80
C SER A 51 -18.07 5.65 18.73
N ILE A 52 -17.55 5.24 19.91
CA ILE A 52 -16.61 4.12 20.07
C ILE A 52 -17.39 2.79 19.85
N ASN A 53 -18.20 2.76 18.82
CA ASN A 53 -18.82 1.58 18.28
C ASN A 53 -18.00 1.23 17.07
N GLU A 54 -17.12 0.24 17.24
CA GLU A 54 -16.47 -0.55 16.21
C GLU A 54 -16.18 0.26 14.93
N VAL A 55 -14.92 0.65 14.76
CA VAL A 55 -14.42 0.91 13.42
C VAL A 55 -14.81 -0.33 12.62
N GLU A 56 -15.93 -0.26 11.89
CA GLU A 56 -16.14 -1.17 10.79
C GLU A 56 -14.88 -1.05 9.95
N LYS A 57 -13.97 -2.01 10.12
CA LYS A 57 -12.93 -2.23 9.15
C LYS A 57 -13.70 -2.40 7.85
N LYS A 58 -13.71 -1.36 6.99
CA LYS A 58 -14.07 -1.56 5.60
C LYS A 58 -13.22 -2.74 5.19
N GLU A 59 -13.85 -3.90 5.04
CA GLU A 59 -13.18 -5.04 4.43
C GLU A 59 -12.83 -4.57 3.02
N VAL A 60 -11.59 -4.16 2.85
CA VAL A 60 -11.06 -3.91 1.50
C VAL A 60 -11.13 -5.26 0.81
N PRO A 61 -11.81 -5.37 -0.33
CA PRO A 61 -11.88 -6.62 -1.05
C PRO A 61 -10.45 -7.14 -1.27
N LEU A 62 -10.15 -8.35 -0.83
CA LEU A 62 -8.81 -8.94 -0.88
C LEU A 62 -8.19 -8.86 -2.29
N SER A 63 -9.05 -8.86 -3.33
CA SER A 63 -8.66 -8.66 -4.73
C SER A 63 -8.10 -7.27 -5.01
N ASP A 64 -8.54 -6.24 -4.31
CA ASP A 64 -8.10 -4.87 -4.52
C ASP A 64 -6.74 -4.65 -3.89
N GLU A 65 -6.49 -5.14 -2.67
CA GLU A 65 -5.20 -5.06 -2.00
C GLU A 65 -4.08 -5.74 -2.81
N CYS A 66 -4.32 -6.93 -3.34
CA CYS A 66 -3.35 -7.62 -4.18
C CYS A 66 -3.06 -6.85 -5.49
N SER A 67 -4.06 -6.20 -6.05
CA SER A 67 -3.90 -5.40 -7.27
C SER A 67 -3.17 -4.09 -6.98
N GLU A 68 -3.46 -3.44 -5.87
CA GLU A 68 -2.77 -2.23 -5.42
C GLU A 68 -1.30 -2.52 -5.09
N LEU A 69 -1.03 -3.64 -4.41
CA LEU A 69 0.34 -4.10 -4.18
C LEU A 69 1.09 -4.29 -5.50
N PHE A 70 0.50 -4.98 -6.48
CA PHE A 70 1.16 -5.21 -7.76
C PHE A 70 1.46 -3.90 -8.51
N ASN A 71 0.55 -2.93 -8.45
CA ASN A 71 0.76 -1.60 -9.03
C ASN A 71 1.93 -0.89 -8.34
N LEU A 72 2.00 -0.94 -7.00
CA LEU A 72 3.11 -0.38 -6.24
C LEU A 72 4.46 -1.03 -6.60
N LEU A 73 4.49 -2.35 -6.75
CA LEU A 73 5.70 -3.08 -7.16
C LEU A 73 6.14 -2.67 -8.56
N ASN A 74 5.21 -2.50 -9.48
CA ASN A 74 5.47 -2.04 -10.84
C ASN A 74 6.03 -0.61 -10.86
N ASP A 75 5.45 0.30 -10.06
CA ASP A 75 5.96 1.66 -9.90
C ASP A 75 7.40 1.67 -9.35
N ARG A 76 7.72 0.77 -8.41
CA ARG A 76 9.09 0.60 -7.89
C ARG A 76 10.06 0.07 -8.95
N ALA A 77 9.61 -0.76 -9.87
CA ALA A 77 10.45 -1.25 -10.98
C ALA A 77 10.73 -0.13 -11.99
N ILE A 78 9.74 0.74 -12.29
CA ILE A 78 9.87 1.85 -13.23
C ILE A 78 10.65 3.01 -12.62
N SER A 79 10.39 3.32 -11.36
CA SER A 79 10.98 4.44 -10.61
C SER A 79 11.65 3.93 -9.32
N PRO A 80 12.88 3.40 -9.43
CA PRO A 80 13.60 2.87 -8.28
C PRO A 80 13.76 3.90 -7.16
N LYS A 81 13.59 3.48 -5.92
CA LYS A 81 13.85 4.29 -4.73
C LYS A 81 15.00 3.69 -3.93
N ASP A 82 15.84 4.55 -3.38
CA ASP A 82 16.87 4.14 -2.44
C ASP A 82 16.25 3.41 -1.25
N GLU A 83 16.94 2.40 -0.74
CA GLU A 83 16.50 1.55 0.38
C GLU A 83 15.23 0.71 0.14
N SER A 84 14.71 0.62 -1.09
CA SER A 84 13.57 -0.23 -1.42
C SER A 84 13.95 -1.71 -1.46
N TYR A 85 13.33 -2.52 -0.61
CA TYR A 85 13.50 -3.97 -0.63
C TYR A 85 13.06 -4.60 -1.96
N THR A 86 11.99 -4.09 -2.58
CA THR A 86 11.55 -4.51 -3.92
C THR A 86 12.68 -4.31 -4.94
N ASN A 87 13.31 -3.13 -4.95
CA ASN A 87 14.39 -2.83 -5.87
C ASN A 87 15.62 -3.71 -5.62
N TYR A 88 15.92 -4.01 -4.36
CA TYR A 88 16.96 -4.97 -4.01
C TYR A 88 16.65 -6.35 -4.63
N LEU A 89 15.45 -6.88 -4.45
CA LEU A 89 15.06 -8.17 -5.01
C LEU A 89 15.13 -8.20 -6.53
N LEU A 90 14.59 -7.17 -7.20
CA LEU A 90 14.62 -7.06 -8.67
C LEU A 90 16.06 -7.00 -9.20
N THR A 91 16.95 -6.27 -8.52
CA THR A 91 18.37 -6.17 -8.88
C THR A 91 19.10 -7.49 -8.67
N LYS A 92 18.82 -8.23 -7.58
CA LYS A 92 19.42 -9.54 -7.32
C LYS A 92 18.90 -10.63 -8.25
N GLY A 93 17.71 -10.46 -8.80
CA GLY A 93 17.12 -11.30 -9.84
C GLY A 93 16.55 -12.62 -9.34
N SER A 94 16.25 -13.49 -10.31
CA SER A 94 15.46 -14.71 -10.13
C SER A 94 15.90 -15.58 -8.95
N ASN A 95 17.19 -15.83 -8.78
CA ASN A 95 17.65 -16.76 -7.74
C ASN A 95 17.28 -16.27 -6.34
N THR A 96 17.43 -14.98 -6.06
CA THR A 96 17.08 -14.40 -4.77
C THR A 96 15.57 -14.38 -4.56
N ILE A 97 14.81 -13.99 -5.58
CA ILE A 97 13.35 -13.91 -5.51
C ILE A 97 12.75 -15.30 -5.28
N LEU A 98 13.17 -16.31 -6.08
CA LEU A 98 12.64 -17.67 -5.97
C LEU A 98 13.06 -18.36 -4.68
N LYS A 99 14.27 -18.07 -4.18
CA LYS A 99 14.74 -18.55 -2.87
C LYS A 99 13.79 -18.05 -1.77
N LYS A 100 13.40 -16.76 -1.79
CA LYS A 100 12.47 -16.17 -0.83
C LYS A 100 11.11 -16.87 -0.87
N ILE A 101 10.53 -17.14 -2.02
CA ILE A 101 9.26 -17.90 -2.12
C ILE A 101 9.39 -19.27 -1.43
N GLY A 102 10.53 -19.94 -1.59
CA GLY A 102 10.77 -21.22 -0.91
C GLY A 102 10.88 -21.09 0.61
N GLU A 103 11.57 -20.07 1.11
CA GLU A 103 11.72 -19.77 2.54
C GLU A 103 10.35 -19.49 3.17
N GLU A 104 9.60 -18.52 2.66
CA GLU A 104 8.28 -18.13 3.17
C GLU A 104 7.26 -19.29 3.09
N SER A 105 7.36 -20.12 2.04
CA SER A 105 6.51 -21.33 1.94
C SER A 105 6.83 -22.35 3.05
N ALA A 106 8.09 -22.52 3.42
CA ALA A 106 8.47 -23.40 4.50
C ALA A 106 8.02 -22.84 5.86
N GLU A 107 8.15 -21.54 6.08
CA GLU A 107 7.71 -20.85 7.29
C GLU A 107 6.19 -20.91 7.44
N PHE A 108 5.44 -20.71 6.35
CA PHE A 108 4.00 -20.89 6.33
C PHE A 108 3.58 -22.32 6.75
N ILE A 109 4.24 -23.35 6.21
CA ILE A 109 3.97 -24.74 6.60
C ILE A 109 4.21 -24.95 8.10
N MET A 110 5.31 -24.41 8.62
CA MET A 110 5.63 -24.52 10.05
C MET A 110 4.62 -23.77 10.92
N ALA A 111 4.18 -22.58 10.51
CA ALA A 111 3.15 -21.81 11.20
C ALA A 111 1.82 -22.59 11.24
N CYS A 112 1.44 -23.21 10.14
CA CYS A 112 0.26 -24.08 10.08
C CYS A 112 0.36 -25.28 11.03
N MET A 113 1.51 -25.91 11.15
CA MET A 113 1.72 -27.03 12.08
C MET A 113 1.64 -26.59 13.55
N LYS A 114 2.06 -25.37 13.87
CA LYS A 114 1.93 -24.76 15.20
C LYS A 114 0.51 -24.27 15.50
N ASN A 115 -0.36 -24.16 14.49
CA ASN A 115 -1.69 -23.52 14.57
C ASN A 115 -1.64 -22.06 15.05
N ASP A 116 -0.57 -21.33 14.76
CA ASP A 116 -0.45 -19.90 15.07
C ASP A 116 -1.08 -19.08 13.96
N LYS A 117 -2.30 -18.58 14.23
CA LYS A 117 -3.08 -17.83 13.24
C LYS A 117 -2.39 -16.53 12.79
N SER A 118 -1.63 -15.88 13.67
CA SER A 118 -0.92 -14.65 13.35
C SER A 118 0.26 -14.93 12.43
N GLU A 119 1.09 -15.92 12.76
CA GLU A 119 2.18 -16.37 11.90
C GLU A 119 1.66 -16.87 10.55
N ILE A 120 0.61 -17.68 10.52
CA ILE A 120 -0.01 -18.16 9.27
C ILE A 120 -0.39 -16.98 8.34
N ALA A 121 -0.99 -15.92 8.89
CA ALA A 121 -1.40 -14.76 8.10
C ALA A 121 -0.18 -13.96 7.59
N ASN A 122 0.85 -13.79 8.40
CA ASN A 122 2.08 -13.10 8.01
C ASN A 122 2.80 -13.84 6.89
N GLU A 123 3.07 -15.12 7.07
CA GLU A 123 3.79 -15.93 6.07
C GLU A 123 3.00 -16.05 4.74
N ALA A 124 1.66 -16.13 4.83
CA ALA A 124 0.81 -16.09 3.64
C ALA A 124 0.94 -14.74 2.89
N ALA A 125 1.02 -13.62 3.61
CA ALA A 125 1.21 -12.31 3.00
C ALA A 125 2.60 -12.19 2.35
N ASP A 126 3.65 -12.73 3.00
CA ASP A 126 5.01 -12.73 2.46
C ASP A 126 5.14 -13.61 1.20
N ILE A 127 4.47 -14.76 1.16
CA ILE A 127 4.36 -15.57 -0.07
C ILE A 127 3.71 -14.75 -1.20
N ILE A 128 2.58 -14.09 -0.94
CA ILE A 128 1.87 -13.29 -1.95
C ILE A 128 2.77 -12.15 -2.45
N TYR A 129 3.46 -11.45 -1.56
CA TYR A 129 4.41 -10.40 -1.90
C TYR A 129 5.52 -10.92 -2.83
N HIS A 130 6.25 -11.94 -2.41
CA HIS A 130 7.37 -12.49 -3.19
C HIS A 130 6.91 -13.14 -4.50
N LEU A 131 5.71 -13.72 -4.53
CA LEU A 131 5.10 -14.23 -5.75
C LEU A 131 4.84 -13.10 -6.75
N GLN A 132 4.29 -11.96 -6.31
CA GLN A 132 4.06 -10.81 -7.18
C GLN A 132 5.36 -10.20 -7.69
N VAL A 133 6.42 -10.12 -6.87
CA VAL A 133 7.75 -9.69 -7.31
C VAL A 133 8.31 -10.65 -8.38
N ALA A 134 8.12 -11.96 -8.21
CA ALA A 134 8.55 -12.95 -9.20
C ALA A 134 7.79 -12.80 -10.52
N LEU A 135 6.47 -12.59 -10.47
CA LEU A 135 5.65 -12.36 -11.65
C LEU A 135 6.10 -11.10 -12.40
N LEU A 136 6.28 -9.99 -11.68
CA LEU A 136 6.79 -8.75 -12.25
C LEU A 136 8.16 -8.94 -12.92
N HIS A 137 9.08 -9.64 -12.24
CA HIS A 137 10.43 -9.94 -12.78
C HIS A 137 10.38 -10.84 -14.04
N LYS A 138 9.29 -11.56 -14.25
CA LYS A 138 9.04 -12.44 -15.41
C LYS A 138 8.06 -11.83 -16.43
N ASP A 139 7.75 -10.55 -16.34
CA ASP A 139 6.81 -9.85 -17.21
C ASP A 139 5.41 -10.50 -17.26
N VAL A 140 4.99 -11.12 -16.14
CA VAL A 140 3.65 -11.71 -15.99
C VAL A 140 2.80 -10.77 -15.14
N ASN A 141 1.68 -10.30 -15.70
CA ASN A 141 0.78 -9.42 -14.97
C ASN A 141 -0.06 -10.20 -13.95
N TRP A 142 -0.25 -9.63 -12.76
CA TRP A 142 -1.09 -10.21 -11.71
C TRP A 142 -2.52 -10.51 -12.19
N ARG A 143 -3.05 -9.68 -13.06
CA ARG A 143 -4.35 -9.89 -13.70
C ARG A 143 -4.45 -11.25 -14.41
N ASN A 144 -3.39 -11.72 -15.05
CA ASN A 144 -3.40 -13.04 -15.71
C ASN A 144 -3.62 -14.17 -14.70
N VAL A 145 -3.06 -14.06 -13.49
CA VAL A 145 -3.30 -15.02 -12.39
C VAL A 145 -4.76 -14.99 -11.96
N LEU A 146 -5.32 -13.79 -11.76
CA LEU A 146 -6.73 -13.65 -11.39
C LEU A 146 -7.69 -14.19 -12.44
N GLU A 147 -7.42 -13.99 -13.73
CA GLU A 147 -8.21 -14.53 -14.84
C GLU A 147 -8.20 -16.07 -14.85
N ILE A 148 -7.05 -16.69 -14.58
CA ILE A 148 -6.94 -18.14 -14.46
C ILE A 148 -7.76 -18.66 -13.26
N LEU A 149 -7.63 -17.98 -12.10
CA LEU A 149 -8.41 -18.34 -10.92
C LEU A 149 -9.91 -18.17 -11.15
N ALA A 150 -10.32 -17.09 -11.82
CA ALA A 150 -11.72 -16.87 -12.18
C ALA A 150 -12.28 -17.99 -13.09
N LYS A 151 -11.50 -18.46 -14.07
CA LYS A 151 -11.87 -19.58 -14.95
C LYS A 151 -12.00 -20.92 -14.21
N ARG A 152 -11.30 -21.08 -13.07
CA ARG A 152 -11.35 -22.31 -12.26
C ARG A 152 -12.53 -22.33 -11.27
N ARG A 153 -13.19 -21.20 -11.07
CA ARG A 153 -14.46 -21.14 -10.32
C ARG A 153 -15.57 -21.72 -11.21
N LYS A 154 -15.82 -23.01 -11.10
CA LYS A 154 -16.97 -23.69 -11.73
C LYS A 154 -18.07 -23.88 -10.72
#